data_3b893da8daf204d9c076fb9757e848de
#
_entry.id   3b893da8daf204d9c076fb9757e848de
#
_cell.length_a   1.000
_cell.length_b   1.000
_cell.length_c   1.000
_cell.angle_alpha   90.00
_cell.angle_beta   90.00
_cell.angle_gamma   90.00
#
_symmetry.space_group_name_H-M   'P 1'
#
loop_
_entity.id
_entity.type
_entity.pdbx_description
1 polymer ?
#
loop_
_entity_poly.entity_id
_entity_poly.type
_entity_poly.pdbx_seq_one_letter_code
_entity_poly.pdbx_strand_id
1 'polypeptide(L)'
;MFTILSGVNYISSYRLLRVYKTWQKVIMKEELMPRSRSDPVIKKLDNPLFHSIFTPELNTLAQLFKKYNYQLKIAGGAVRDILMDIKPVDLDFATNATPEEMKSMFEKENIRMINNKGEKHGTITSRINDKENFEVTTLRIDTYTDGRHAIVKFTKDWKLDALRRDLTINSMFLDFEGRIYDYFFGYDDLQKRRVVFVGNPTCRIKEDYLRILRYFRFYGRIAEQPDIHDESTIIAIKENVHGLEGISGERIWNEWSKILSGNFAKELTLKLLECGIARYVGLPENPNIKNFEIVHDTSKKNNISLQPITYLAVMLKDENEVLQLHNRLKLSAYERDLALFLVRFGEDKPSVNLKFYKGLFIHWKGNVVNARSYICELLNSKQYFSLAKDVEKLVIPRFPVSGDMLKQYVRKGKMMGIVIKELKDIWLDKNFETNAEELLKEVPRIISELEDKKLEKDNMLLNR
;
A
#
# COMPACT_ATOMS: atom_id res chain seq x y z
N MET A 1 -32.09 -42.59 1.63
CA MET A 1 -30.96 -42.09 0.86
C MET A 1 -30.59 -40.71 1.37
N PHE A 2 -30.41 -40.57 2.67
CA PHE A 2 -30.00 -39.35 3.35
C PHE A 2 -29.28 -39.75 4.66
N THR A 3 -28.00 -40.06 4.61
CA THR A 3 -27.16 -40.24 5.83
C THR A 3 -25.70 -40.55 5.47
N ILE A 4 -25.00 -39.72 4.63
CA ILE A 4 -23.54 -39.90 4.42
C ILE A 4 -22.82 -38.51 4.20
N LEU A 5 -23.36 -37.41 4.61
CA LEU A 5 -22.70 -36.10 4.42
C LEU A 5 -22.28 -35.34 5.71
N SER A 6 -22.40 -35.99 6.90
CA SER A 6 -22.00 -35.35 8.17
C SER A 6 -20.63 -35.79 8.73
N GLY A 7 -19.95 -36.73 8.09
CA GLY A 7 -18.71 -37.33 8.63
C GLY A 7 -17.39 -36.63 8.19
N VAL A 8 -17.38 -35.95 7.08
CA VAL A 8 -16.12 -35.44 6.48
C VAL A 8 -15.63 -34.16 7.15
N ASN A 9 -16.53 -33.32 7.65
CA ASN A 9 -16.14 -32.04 8.30
C ASN A 9 -15.65 -32.21 9.74
N TYR A 10 -16.02 -33.29 10.43
CA TYR A 10 -15.61 -33.51 11.82
C TYR A 10 -14.17 -34.04 11.95
N ILE A 11 -13.69 -34.80 10.99
CA ILE A 11 -12.34 -35.39 11.01
C ILE A 11 -11.27 -34.28 10.68
N SER A 12 -11.61 -33.32 9.86
CA SER A 12 -10.75 -32.19 9.55
C SER A 12 -10.53 -31.27 10.77
N SER A 13 -11.58 -30.96 11.51
CA SER A 13 -11.52 -30.14 12.72
C SER A 13 -10.78 -30.81 13.88
N TYR A 14 -10.90 -32.14 14.05
CA TYR A 14 -10.17 -32.88 15.08
C TYR A 14 -8.66 -33.00 14.77
N ARG A 15 -8.27 -33.16 13.51
CA ARG A 15 -6.85 -33.14 13.11
C ARG A 15 -6.24 -31.75 13.31
N LEU A 16 -6.94 -30.70 12.96
CA LEU A 16 -6.52 -29.31 13.18
C LEU A 16 -6.39 -28.98 14.69
N LEU A 17 -7.33 -29.42 15.52
CA LEU A 17 -7.27 -29.25 16.97
C LEU A 17 -6.11 -30.04 17.61
N ARG A 18 -5.75 -31.20 17.07
CA ARG A 18 -4.64 -32.02 17.58
C ARG A 18 -3.28 -31.45 17.22
N VAL A 19 -3.12 -30.94 16.01
CA VAL A 19 -1.94 -30.18 15.57
C VAL A 19 -1.81 -28.90 16.41
N TYR A 20 -2.89 -28.19 16.63
CA TYR A 20 -2.97 -26.98 17.44
C TYR A 20 -2.54 -27.21 18.92
N LYS A 21 -3.06 -28.24 19.58
CA LYS A 21 -2.64 -28.60 20.96
C LYS A 21 -1.17 -28.97 21.04
N THR A 22 -0.61 -29.55 19.98
CA THR A 22 0.81 -29.88 19.90
C THR A 22 1.66 -28.64 19.71
N TRP A 23 1.22 -27.67 18.88
CA TRP A 23 1.92 -26.38 18.71
C TRP A 23 1.87 -25.50 19.97
N GLN A 24 0.74 -25.43 20.67
CA GLN A 24 0.68 -24.70 21.94
C GLN A 24 1.62 -25.31 23.00
N LYS A 25 1.76 -26.64 23.06
CA LYS A 25 2.74 -27.29 23.93
C LYS A 25 4.19 -27.00 23.52
N VAL A 26 4.44 -26.76 22.25
CA VAL A 26 5.78 -26.40 21.71
C VAL A 26 6.11 -24.95 22.04
N ILE A 27 5.15 -24.02 21.94
CA ILE A 27 5.37 -22.59 22.25
C ILE A 27 5.49 -22.35 23.77
N MET A 28 4.83 -23.19 24.57
CA MET A 28 4.83 -23.05 26.05
C MET A 28 5.95 -23.83 26.75
N LYS A 29 6.86 -24.48 26.01
CA LYS A 29 8.09 -24.99 26.64
C LYS A 29 9.01 -23.81 26.94
N GLU A 30 9.45 -23.68 28.18
CA GLU A 30 10.38 -22.63 28.66
C GLU A 30 11.62 -22.50 27.78
N GLU A 31 12.11 -23.58 27.19
CA GLU A 31 13.24 -23.64 26.27
C GLU A 31 13.03 -22.89 24.93
N LEU A 32 11.78 -22.53 24.56
CA LEU A 32 11.42 -21.83 23.33
C LEU A 32 11.02 -20.37 23.54
N MET A 33 10.92 -19.94 24.81
CA MET A 33 10.64 -18.54 25.10
C MET A 33 11.84 -17.67 24.77
N PRO A 34 11.64 -16.57 24.04
CA PRO A 34 12.76 -15.68 23.71
C PRO A 34 13.35 -15.07 24.96
N ARG A 35 14.66 -14.77 24.89
CA ARG A 35 15.32 -13.97 25.93
C ARG A 35 14.53 -12.71 26.20
N SER A 36 14.26 -12.45 27.48
CA SER A 36 13.46 -11.32 27.91
C SER A 36 14.08 -10.65 29.13
N ARG A 37 13.74 -9.37 29.35
CA ARG A 37 14.15 -8.63 30.54
C ARG A 37 13.36 -9.10 31.76
N SER A 38 14.02 -9.19 32.89
CA SER A 38 13.38 -9.38 34.19
C SER A 38 12.67 -8.10 34.66
N ASP A 39 13.32 -6.95 34.49
CA ASP A 39 12.73 -5.62 34.65
C ASP A 39 12.54 -4.98 33.27
N PRO A 40 11.29 -4.75 32.82
CA PRO A 40 11.03 -4.16 31.51
C PRO A 40 11.17 -2.63 31.49
N VAL A 41 11.26 -1.93 32.63
CA VAL A 41 11.36 -0.47 32.66
C VAL A 41 12.81 -0.06 32.40
N ILE A 42 13.08 0.44 31.19
CA ILE A 42 14.44 0.70 30.74
C ILE A 42 14.88 2.17 30.82
N LYS A 43 13.93 3.09 30.70
CA LYS A 43 14.19 4.53 30.63
C LYS A 43 12.91 5.32 30.91
N LYS A 44 13.08 6.56 31.40
CA LYS A 44 12.02 7.56 31.45
C LYS A 44 12.29 8.64 30.40
N LEU A 45 11.31 8.91 29.54
CA LEU A 45 11.33 10.03 28.60
C LEU A 45 10.84 11.30 29.31
N ASP A 46 11.54 12.39 29.02
CA ASP A 46 11.18 13.73 29.45
C ASP A 46 11.72 14.74 28.44
N ASN A 47 11.19 14.67 27.21
CA ASN A 47 11.62 15.54 26.12
C ASN A 47 10.43 16.29 25.51
N PRO A 48 10.67 17.39 24.78
CA PRO A 48 9.60 18.20 24.18
C PRO A 48 8.69 17.42 23.25
N LEU A 49 9.22 16.43 22.50
CA LEU A 49 8.40 15.62 21.60
C LEU A 49 7.41 14.76 22.38
N PHE A 50 7.86 14.10 23.47
CA PHE A 50 6.98 13.33 24.33
C PHE A 50 5.87 14.22 24.92
N HIS A 51 6.21 15.41 25.41
CA HIS A 51 5.19 16.33 25.96
C HIS A 51 4.23 16.86 24.87
N SER A 52 4.68 16.99 23.63
CA SER A 52 3.86 17.52 22.54
C SER A 52 2.73 16.60 22.06
N ILE A 53 2.75 15.31 22.43
CA ILE A 53 1.67 14.38 22.06
C ILE A 53 0.44 14.49 22.95
N PHE A 54 0.55 15.14 24.10
CA PHE A 54 -0.53 15.24 25.09
C PHE A 54 -1.52 16.33 24.70
N THR A 55 -2.57 15.94 24.01
CA THR A 55 -3.74 16.80 23.77
C THR A 55 -4.65 16.81 25.02
N PRO A 56 -5.54 17.80 25.18
CA PRO A 56 -6.57 17.77 26.21
C PRO A 56 -7.42 16.49 26.15
N GLU A 57 -7.71 16.02 24.94
CA GLU A 57 -8.48 14.81 24.66
C GLU A 57 -7.72 13.55 25.10
N LEU A 58 -6.42 13.45 24.82
CA LEU A 58 -5.58 12.35 25.30
C LEU A 58 -5.47 12.33 26.84
N ASN A 59 -5.33 13.49 27.47
CA ASN A 59 -5.31 13.61 28.92
C ASN A 59 -6.66 13.15 29.53
N THR A 60 -7.78 13.50 28.90
CA THR A 60 -9.11 13.03 29.32
C THR A 60 -9.20 11.51 29.24
N LEU A 61 -8.73 10.90 28.12
CA LEU A 61 -8.70 9.45 27.97
C LEU A 61 -7.85 8.79 29.07
N ALA A 62 -6.65 9.30 29.34
CA ALA A 62 -5.75 8.76 30.35
C ALA A 62 -6.36 8.82 31.76
N GLN A 63 -6.98 9.96 32.12
CA GLN A 63 -7.66 10.14 33.40
C GLN A 63 -8.85 9.18 33.56
N LEU A 64 -9.58 8.93 32.46
CA LEU A 64 -10.69 7.99 32.43
C LEU A 64 -10.25 6.57 32.79
N PHE A 65 -9.23 6.04 32.12
CA PHE A 65 -8.69 4.71 32.44
C PHE A 65 -8.18 4.63 33.88
N LYS A 66 -7.51 5.68 34.34
CA LYS A 66 -7.05 5.77 35.76
C LYS A 66 -8.21 5.77 36.73
N LYS A 67 -9.30 6.50 36.48
CA LYS A 67 -10.53 6.54 37.31
C LYS A 67 -11.14 5.16 37.52
N TYR A 68 -11.08 4.31 36.49
CA TYR A 68 -11.62 2.94 36.51
C TYR A 68 -10.56 1.87 36.87
N ASN A 69 -9.36 2.28 37.30
CA ASN A 69 -8.26 1.40 37.72
C ASN A 69 -7.74 0.49 36.57
N TYR A 70 -7.85 0.93 35.31
CA TYR A 70 -7.25 0.26 34.19
C TYR A 70 -5.92 0.91 33.79
N GLN A 71 -4.97 0.09 33.37
CA GLN A 71 -3.72 0.58 32.78
C GLN A 71 -3.93 0.91 31.32
N LEU A 72 -3.41 2.05 30.89
CA LEU A 72 -3.38 2.49 29.50
C LEU A 72 -1.94 2.88 29.16
N LYS A 73 -1.41 2.38 28.04
CA LYS A 73 -0.08 2.75 27.54
C LYS A 73 -0.11 2.94 26.03
N ILE A 74 0.71 3.86 25.53
CA ILE A 74 1.02 3.99 24.10
C ILE A 74 1.78 2.74 23.68
N ALA A 75 1.54 2.22 22.48
CA ALA A 75 2.04 0.93 22.06
C ALA A 75 2.67 0.95 20.65
N GLY A 76 3.66 0.12 20.44
CA GLY A 76 4.14 -0.23 19.10
C GLY A 76 4.82 0.89 18.35
N GLY A 77 4.29 1.19 17.14
CA GLY A 77 4.90 2.14 16.20
C GLY A 77 5.12 3.54 16.74
N ALA A 78 4.16 4.05 17.51
CA ALA A 78 4.26 5.38 18.12
C ALA A 78 5.44 5.46 19.13
N VAL A 79 5.64 4.41 19.93
CA VAL A 79 6.77 4.36 20.90
C VAL A 79 8.09 4.39 20.15
N ARG A 80 8.23 3.57 19.11
CA ARG A 80 9.42 3.56 18.24
C ARG A 80 9.70 4.93 17.67
N ASP A 81 8.68 5.58 17.10
CA ASP A 81 8.83 6.87 16.41
C ASP A 81 9.25 7.97 17.39
N ILE A 82 8.64 8.05 18.57
CA ILE A 82 9.04 8.98 19.64
C ILE A 82 10.49 8.74 20.06
N LEU A 83 10.92 7.47 20.18
CA LEU A 83 12.31 7.12 20.52
C LEU A 83 13.32 7.48 19.41
N MET A 84 12.86 7.66 18.18
CA MET A 84 13.65 8.14 17.05
C MET A 84 13.56 9.65 16.86
N ASP A 85 12.95 10.36 17.79
CA ASP A 85 12.66 11.81 17.67
C ASP A 85 11.78 12.17 16.45
N ILE A 86 10.89 11.26 16.09
CA ILE A 86 9.93 11.42 14.99
C ILE A 86 8.54 11.56 15.61
N LYS A 87 7.81 12.62 15.24
CA LYS A 87 6.42 12.77 15.66
C LYS A 87 5.56 11.65 15.06
N PRO A 88 4.90 10.82 15.90
CA PRO A 88 4.03 9.77 15.39
C PRO A 88 2.83 10.36 14.65
N VAL A 89 2.41 9.68 13.58
CA VAL A 89 1.21 10.05 12.81
C VAL A 89 -0.04 9.62 13.57
N ASP A 90 -0.02 8.40 14.09
CA ASP A 90 -1.12 7.80 14.85
C ASP A 90 -0.62 7.32 16.21
N LEU A 91 -1.47 7.42 17.22
CA LEU A 91 -1.20 6.90 18.56
C LEU A 91 -2.10 5.69 18.81
N ASP A 92 -1.49 4.51 18.84
CA ASP A 92 -2.14 3.28 19.24
C ASP A 92 -1.97 3.05 20.75
N PHE A 93 -3.02 2.59 21.42
CA PHE A 93 -3.01 2.31 22.84
C PHE A 93 -3.26 0.84 23.14
N ALA A 94 -2.64 0.36 24.20
CA ALA A 94 -2.89 -0.94 24.77
C ALA A 94 -3.40 -0.79 26.21
N THR A 95 -4.32 -1.69 26.62
CA THR A 95 -4.90 -1.69 27.97
C THR A 95 -5.13 -3.11 28.49
N ASN A 96 -5.13 -3.26 29.81
CA ASN A 96 -5.55 -4.48 30.49
C ASN A 96 -7.08 -4.59 30.69
N ALA A 97 -7.86 -3.56 30.29
CA ALA A 97 -9.32 -3.64 30.24
C ALA A 97 -9.78 -4.50 29.08
N THR A 98 -10.81 -5.33 29.28
CA THR A 98 -11.47 -6.08 28.20
C THR A 98 -12.34 -5.16 27.34
N PRO A 99 -12.75 -5.58 26.13
CA PRO A 99 -13.67 -4.78 25.32
C PRO A 99 -14.98 -4.45 26.03
N GLU A 100 -15.53 -5.41 26.78
CA GLU A 100 -16.77 -5.25 27.55
C GLU A 100 -16.58 -4.22 28.67
N GLU A 101 -15.45 -4.28 29.38
CA GLU A 101 -15.10 -3.31 30.43
C GLU A 101 -14.91 -1.90 29.84
N MET A 102 -14.25 -1.77 28.69
CA MET A 102 -14.09 -0.49 27.99
C MET A 102 -15.44 0.07 27.54
N LYS A 103 -16.32 -0.75 26.96
CA LYS A 103 -17.65 -0.30 26.50
C LYS A 103 -18.47 0.21 27.69
N SER A 104 -18.54 -0.58 28.77
CA SER A 104 -19.26 -0.17 29.98
C SER A 104 -18.72 1.15 30.54
N MET A 105 -17.41 1.35 30.56
CA MET A 105 -16.76 2.58 31.00
C MET A 105 -17.14 3.77 30.10
N PHE A 106 -17.02 3.63 28.77
CA PHE A 106 -17.34 4.70 27.83
C PHE A 106 -18.84 5.06 27.84
N GLU A 107 -19.74 4.09 27.97
CA GLU A 107 -21.17 4.32 28.09
C GLU A 107 -21.53 5.11 29.35
N LYS A 108 -20.95 4.75 30.51
CA LYS A 108 -21.15 5.47 31.78
C LYS A 108 -20.70 6.92 31.74
N GLU A 109 -19.66 7.21 30.96
CA GLU A 109 -19.10 8.55 30.83
C GLU A 109 -19.63 9.30 29.59
N ASN A 110 -20.66 8.75 28.90
CA ASN A 110 -21.27 9.30 27.69
C ASN A 110 -20.24 9.56 26.56
N ILE A 111 -19.22 8.70 26.44
CA ILE A 111 -18.20 8.80 25.39
C ILE A 111 -18.68 8.00 24.20
N ARG A 112 -18.69 8.64 23.04
CA ARG A 112 -19.09 8.01 21.77
C ARG A 112 -18.04 7.00 21.31
N MET A 113 -18.50 5.77 21.02
CA MET A 113 -17.69 4.74 20.37
C MET A 113 -17.96 4.73 18.87
N ILE A 114 -16.87 4.59 18.08
CA ILE A 114 -16.91 4.60 16.62
C ILE A 114 -16.36 3.28 16.12
N ASN A 115 -16.97 2.71 15.08
CA ASN A 115 -16.48 1.55 14.35
C ASN A 115 -16.26 0.27 15.16
N ASN A 116 -17.31 -0.52 15.33
CA ASN A 116 -17.29 -1.79 16.08
C ASN A 116 -16.57 -2.95 15.35
N LYS A 117 -15.98 -2.74 14.18
CA LYS A 117 -15.32 -3.82 13.39
C LYS A 117 -14.08 -4.41 14.07
N GLY A 118 -13.40 -3.62 14.90
CA GLY A 118 -12.22 -4.04 15.66
C GLY A 118 -12.52 -4.82 16.94
N GLU A 119 -13.74 -4.78 17.44
CA GLU A 119 -14.13 -5.30 18.76
C GLU A 119 -13.79 -6.77 18.96
N LYS A 120 -14.08 -7.64 17.99
CA LYS A 120 -13.70 -9.06 18.04
C LYS A 120 -12.19 -9.32 18.12
N HIS A 121 -11.38 -8.31 17.82
CA HIS A 121 -9.94 -8.36 17.98
C HIS A 121 -9.45 -7.56 19.20
N GLY A 122 -10.37 -7.06 20.01
CA GLY A 122 -10.08 -6.35 21.24
C GLY A 122 -9.89 -4.84 21.09
N THR A 123 -10.15 -4.26 19.91
CA THR A 123 -9.96 -2.82 19.68
C THR A 123 -11.29 -2.08 19.75
N ILE A 124 -11.35 -1.06 20.59
CA ILE A 124 -12.45 -0.11 20.67
C ILE A 124 -11.92 1.27 20.27
N THR A 125 -12.62 1.94 19.36
CA THR A 125 -12.32 3.32 18.96
C THR A 125 -13.28 4.25 19.70
N SER A 126 -12.74 5.10 20.58
CA SER A 126 -13.50 6.13 21.30
C SER A 126 -13.28 7.50 20.67
N ARG A 127 -14.32 8.35 20.67
CA ARG A 127 -14.23 9.76 20.27
C ARG A 127 -14.35 10.64 21.51
N ILE A 128 -13.25 11.25 21.89
CA ILE A 128 -13.18 12.08 23.11
C ILE A 128 -13.52 13.54 22.75
N ASN A 129 -14.40 14.16 23.56
CA ASN A 129 -14.88 15.54 23.41
C ASN A 129 -15.44 15.85 21.99
N ASP A 130 -15.92 14.85 21.29
CA ASP A 130 -16.33 14.95 19.86
C ASP A 130 -15.26 15.53 18.92
N LYS A 131 -13.98 15.46 19.31
CA LYS A 131 -12.86 16.02 18.55
C LYS A 131 -11.88 14.97 18.05
N GLU A 132 -11.36 14.12 18.92
CA GLU A 132 -10.25 13.23 18.61
C GLU A 132 -10.64 11.75 18.81
N ASN A 133 -10.19 10.90 17.88
CA ASN A 133 -10.44 9.47 17.92
C ASN A 133 -9.23 8.75 18.48
N PHE A 134 -9.44 7.80 19.40
CA PHE A 134 -8.39 6.98 19.96
C PHE A 134 -8.72 5.50 19.82
N GLU A 135 -7.79 4.74 19.26
CA GLU A 135 -7.88 3.28 19.15
C GLU A 135 -7.21 2.63 20.36
N VAL A 136 -8.00 1.97 21.18
CA VAL A 136 -7.51 1.27 22.38
C VAL A 136 -7.72 -0.21 22.21
N THR A 137 -6.64 -0.99 22.28
CA THR A 137 -6.65 -2.43 22.10
C THR A 137 -6.39 -3.14 23.42
N THR A 138 -7.26 -4.05 23.80
CA THR A 138 -7.06 -4.96 24.92
C THR A 138 -5.83 -5.83 24.72
N LEU A 139 -5.01 -5.99 25.76
CA LEU A 139 -3.89 -6.95 25.74
C LEU A 139 -4.39 -8.35 25.40
N ARG A 140 -3.70 -9.03 24.48
CA ARG A 140 -4.17 -10.30 23.95
C ARG A 140 -3.03 -11.24 23.59
N ILE A 141 -3.38 -12.51 23.46
CA ILE A 141 -2.57 -13.57 22.90
C ILE A 141 -3.28 -14.06 21.63
N ASP A 142 -2.56 -14.15 20.54
CA ASP A 142 -3.09 -14.70 19.30
C ASP A 142 -3.02 -16.25 19.40
N THR A 143 -4.18 -16.90 19.58
CA THR A 143 -4.23 -18.34 19.80
C THR A 143 -4.24 -19.16 18.51
N TYR A 144 -4.79 -18.59 17.45
CA TYR A 144 -4.75 -19.11 16.09
C TYR A 144 -4.77 -17.93 15.12
N THR A 145 -3.98 -17.98 14.09
CA THR A 145 -4.01 -16.98 13.02
C THR A 145 -3.87 -17.67 11.67
N ASP A 146 -4.70 -17.27 10.70
CA ASP A 146 -4.60 -17.63 9.30
C ASP A 146 -4.00 -16.48 8.47
N GLY A 147 -3.38 -15.50 9.15
CA GLY A 147 -2.83 -14.29 8.56
C GLY A 147 -3.87 -13.17 8.35
N ARG A 148 -5.16 -13.48 8.33
CA ARG A 148 -6.25 -12.50 8.20
C ARG A 148 -7.14 -12.43 9.43
N HIS A 149 -7.41 -13.57 10.05
CA HIS A 149 -8.24 -13.69 11.23
C HIS A 149 -7.43 -14.32 12.35
N ALA A 150 -7.38 -13.66 13.48
CA ALA A 150 -6.82 -14.22 14.69
C ALA A 150 -7.96 -14.55 15.67
N ILE A 151 -7.97 -15.77 16.18
CA ILE A 151 -8.73 -16.08 17.37
C ILE A 151 -7.87 -15.58 18.52
N VAL A 152 -8.36 -14.55 19.21
CA VAL A 152 -7.62 -13.89 20.29
C VAL A 152 -8.14 -14.33 21.65
N LYS A 153 -7.23 -14.43 22.61
CA LYS A 153 -7.53 -14.57 24.02
C LYS A 153 -7.02 -13.34 24.76
N PHE A 154 -7.89 -12.63 25.45
CA PHE A 154 -7.48 -11.47 26.25
C PHE A 154 -6.63 -11.87 27.43
N THR A 155 -5.68 -11.03 27.79
CA THR A 155 -4.77 -11.22 28.91
C THR A 155 -4.58 -9.90 29.66
N LYS A 156 -4.06 -9.98 30.87
CA LYS A 156 -3.60 -8.80 31.65
C LYS A 156 -2.06 -8.68 31.63
N ASP A 157 -1.39 -9.62 30.99
CA ASP A 157 0.07 -9.71 30.95
C ASP A 157 0.63 -8.95 29.75
N TRP A 158 1.33 -7.86 30.00
CA TRP A 158 1.98 -7.00 29.02
C TRP A 158 3.09 -7.72 28.23
N LYS A 159 3.82 -8.66 28.88
CA LYS A 159 4.86 -9.44 28.23
C LYS A 159 4.29 -10.36 27.16
N LEU A 160 3.13 -10.97 27.43
CA LEU A 160 2.48 -11.85 26.45
C LEU A 160 1.94 -11.06 25.25
N ASP A 161 1.44 -9.83 25.44
CA ASP A 161 1.06 -8.98 24.31
C ASP A 161 2.28 -8.50 23.51
N ALA A 162 3.38 -8.15 24.18
CA ALA A 162 4.64 -7.85 23.51
C ALA A 162 5.17 -9.03 22.69
N LEU A 163 5.06 -10.25 23.24
CA LEU A 163 5.53 -11.49 22.59
C LEU A 163 4.82 -11.78 21.26
N ARG A 164 3.53 -11.48 21.11
CA ARG A 164 2.81 -11.73 19.85
C ARG A 164 3.15 -10.75 18.72
N ARG A 165 3.80 -9.63 19.04
CA ARG A 165 4.16 -8.61 18.03
C ARG A 165 5.21 -9.13 17.06
N ASP A 166 5.34 -8.48 15.91
CA ASP A 166 6.26 -8.92 14.85
C ASP A 166 7.74 -8.67 15.20
N LEU A 167 8.10 -7.41 15.40
CA LEU A 167 9.47 -6.95 15.54
C LEU A 167 9.72 -6.39 16.94
N THR A 168 10.92 -6.57 17.47
CA THR A 168 11.31 -6.07 18.81
C THR A 168 11.08 -4.57 18.93
N ILE A 169 11.43 -3.80 17.91
CA ILE A 169 11.26 -2.34 17.84
C ILE A 169 9.79 -1.88 17.88
N ASN A 170 8.85 -2.78 17.63
CA ASN A 170 7.41 -2.52 17.66
C ASN A 170 6.72 -3.18 18.87
N SER A 171 7.48 -3.80 19.78
CA SER A 171 6.94 -4.53 20.92
C SER A 171 7.01 -3.77 22.24
N MET A 172 7.43 -2.51 22.18
CA MET A 172 7.55 -1.63 23.35
C MET A 172 6.25 -0.90 23.68
N PHE A 173 6.14 -0.49 24.96
CA PHE A 173 5.05 0.36 25.45
C PHE A 173 5.63 1.58 26.17
N LEU A 174 4.83 2.64 26.22
CA LEU A 174 5.18 3.90 26.90
C LEU A 174 4.00 4.37 27.71
N ASP A 175 4.20 4.61 29.01
CA ASP A 175 3.15 5.15 29.86
C ASP A 175 3.12 6.70 29.83
N PHE A 176 2.12 7.26 30.51
CA PHE A 176 1.90 8.72 30.54
C PHE A 176 2.87 9.45 31.49
N GLU A 177 3.62 8.72 32.30
CA GLU A 177 4.73 9.25 33.11
C GLU A 177 6.09 9.20 32.38
N GLY A 178 6.08 8.74 31.12
CA GLY A 178 7.26 8.65 30.27
C GLY A 178 8.08 7.36 30.42
N ARG A 179 7.64 6.39 31.24
CA ARG A 179 8.36 5.13 31.41
C ARG A 179 8.18 4.22 30.20
N ILE A 180 9.32 3.75 29.64
CA ILE A 180 9.36 2.82 28.52
C ILE A 180 9.44 1.41 29.08
N TYR A 181 8.52 0.56 28.61
CA TYR A 181 8.45 -0.87 28.93
C TYR A 181 8.91 -1.67 27.72
N ASP A 182 10.07 -2.32 27.84
CA ASP A 182 10.69 -3.13 26.81
C ASP A 182 11.01 -4.53 27.33
N TYR A 183 10.25 -5.51 26.91
CA TYR A 183 10.42 -6.90 27.34
C TYR A 183 11.44 -7.67 26.51
N PHE A 184 11.66 -7.28 25.22
CA PHE A 184 12.39 -8.07 24.24
C PHE A 184 13.53 -7.31 23.55
N PHE A 185 14.16 -6.38 24.25
CA PHE A 185 15.34 -5.63 23.80
C PHE A 185 15.10 -4.75 22.56
N GLY A 186 13.86 -4.32 22.33
CA GLY A 186 13.49 -3.48 21.20
C GLY A 186 14.16 -2.11 21.22
N TYR A 187 14.41 -1.55 22.40
CA TYR A 187 15.18 -0.31 22.56
C TYR A 187 16.64 -0.48 22.14
N ASP A 188 17.29 -1.56 22.57
CA ASP A 188 18.68 -1.84 22.17
C ASP A 188 18.81 -2.05 20.68
N ASP A 189 17.86 -2.76 20.07
CA ASP A 189 17.81 -2.98 18.64
C ASP A 189 17.59 -1.66 17.89
N LEU A 190 16.71 -0.80 18.39
CA LEU A 190 16.46 0.51 17.81
C LEU A 190 17.70 1.43 17.88
N GLN A 191 18.42 1.43 19.02
CA GLN A 191 19.67 2.19 19.16
C GLN A 191 20.75 1.71 18.19
N LYS A 192 20.80 0.41 17.91
CA LYS A 192 21.73 -0.21 16.95
C LYS A 192 21.20 -0.20 15.52
N ARG A 193 20.06 0.46 15.25
CA ARG A 193 19.39 0.47 13.94
C ARG A 193 19.14 -0.93 13.37
N ARG A 194 18.95 -1.90 14.25
CA ARG A 194 18.75 -3.30 13.90
C ARG A 194 17.27 -3.65 13.88
N VAL A 195 16.86 -4.45 12.91
CA VAL A 195 15.50 -4.95 12.77
C VAL A 195 15.50 -6.46 12.93
N VAL A 196 14.83 -6.95 13.97
CA VAL A 196 14.74 -8.40 14.28
C VAL A 196 13.35 -8.76 14.76
N PHE A 197 12.98 -10.02 14.55
CA PHE A 197 11.71 -10.56 15.04
C PHE A 197 11.73 -10.77 16.55
N VAL A 198 10.56 -10.68 17.18
CA VAL A 198 10.40 -11.06 18.59
C VAL A 198 10.50 -12.59 18.69
N GLY A 199 11.60 -13.10 19.21
CA GLY A 199 11.88 -14.53 19.30
C GLY A 199 12.32 -15.16 17.99
N ASN A 200 11.86 -16.39 17.71
CA ASN A 200 12.30 -17.14 16.55
C ASN A 200 11.65 -16.61 15.24
N PRO A 201 12.44 -16.20 14.21
CA PRO A 201 11.93 -15.65 12.97
C PRO A 201 10.97 -16.59 12.23
N THR A 202 11.32 -17.88 12.12
CA THR A 202 10.47 -18.88 11.45
C THR A 202 9.11 -19.01 12.11
N CYS A 203 9.04 -19.03 13.44
CA CYS A 203 7.79 -19.07 14.16
C CYS A 203 6.94 -17.81 13.90
N ARG A 204 7.56 -16.64 13.95
CA ARG A 204 6.89 -15.35 13.70
C ARG A 204 6.36 -15.23 12.28
N ILE A 205 7.11 -15.67 11.28
CA ILE A 205 6.70 -15.67 9.88
C ILE A 205 5.51 -16.61 9.65
N LYS A 206 5.55 -17.81 10.24
CA LYS A 206 4.46 -18.81 10.10
C LYS A 206 3.13 -18.40 10.73
N GLU A 207 3.14 -17.49 11.69
CA GLU A 207 1.90 -16.91 12.25
C GLU A 207 1.21 -15.94 11.28
N ASP A 208 1.97 -15.15 10.53
CA ASP A 208 1.48 -14.28 9.46
C ASP A 208 2.61 -14.04 8.46
N TYR A 209 2.51 -14.68 7.29
CA TYR A 209 3.53 -14.59 6.24
C TYR A 209 3.72 -13.16 5.70
N LEU A 210 2.76 -12.25 5.91
CA LEU A 210 2.94 -10.83 5.58
C LEU A 210 4.08 -10.18 6.38
N ARG A 211 4.47 -10.77 7.51
CA ARG A 211 5.61 -10.31 8.31
C ARG A 211 6.92 -10.32 7.54
N ILE A 212 7.04 -11.11 6.48
CA ILE A 212 8.17 -11.05 5.53
C ILE A 212 8.30 -9.64 4.94
N LEU A 213 7.22 -9.15 4.33
CA LEU A 213 7.23 -7.80 3.74
C LEU A 213 7.32 -6.71 4.79
N ARG A 214 6.68 -6.90 5.94
CA ARG A 214 6.78 -5.97 7.07
C ARG A 214 8.21 -5.85 7.57
N TYR A 215 8.98 -6.94 7.65
CA TYR A 215 10.40 -6.91 7.99
C TYR A 215 11.17 -5.98 7.05
N PHE A 216 11.05 -6.15 5.73
CA PHE A 216 11.74 -5.30 4.75
C PHE A 216 11.27 -3.84 4.81
N ARG A 217 9.97 -3.59 4.98
CA ARG A 217 9.46 -2.23 5.15
C ARG A 217 10.06 -1.52 6.37
N PHE A 218 10.11 -2.19 7.50
CA PHE A 218 10.71 -1.61 8.70
C PHE A 218 12.22 -1.55 8.62
N TYR A 219 12.86 -2.47 7.91
CA TYR A 219 14.28 -2.41 7.64
C TYR A 219 14.63 -1.12 6.88
N GLY A 220 13.95 -0.80 5.80
CA GLY A 220 14.15 0.46 5.07
C GLY A 220 13.86 1.71 5.89
N ARG A 221 13.05 1.61 6.95
CA ARG A 221 12.73 2.74 7.84
C ARG A 221 13.78 2.94 8.95
N ILE A 222 14.44 1.88 9.39
CA ILE A 222 15.25 1.87 10.61
C ILE A 222 16.72 1.72 10.33
N ALA A 223 17.12 0.82 9.42
CA ALA A 223 18.52 0.49 9.16
C ALA A 223 19.28 1.68 8.54
N GLU A 224 20.58 1.75 8.82
CA GLU A 224 21.49 2.75 8.24
C GLU A 224 22.09 2.28 6.91
N GLN A 225 22.13 0.97 6.69
CA GLN A 225 22.70 0.35 5.50
C GLN A 225 21.74 -0.70 4.94
N PRO A 226 21.71 -0.93 3.62
CA PRO A 226 20.68 -1.76 2.97
C PRO A 226 20.89 -3.27 3.13
N ASP A 227 22.07 -3.74 3.52
CA ASP A 227 22.54 -5.12 3.38
C ASP A 227 22.99 -5.79 4.68
N ILE A 228 22.87 -5.10 5.82
CA ILE A 228 23.22 -5.66 7.14
C ILE A 228 22.01 -6.39 7.74
N HIS A 229 21.62 -7.47 7.09
CA HIS A 229 20.54 -8.33 7.59
C HIS A 229 21.08 -9.40 8.55
N ASP A 230 20.26 -9.74 9.55
CA ASP A 230 20.51 -10.93 10.35
C ASP A 230 20.35 -12.20 9.49
N GLU A 231 21.39 -13.03 9.42
CA GLU A 231 21.44 -14.21 8.56
C GLU A 231 20.30 -15.20 8.86
N SER A 232 20.04 -15.43 10.15
CA SER A 232 18.96 -16.34 10.58
C SER A 232 17.59 -15.86 10.12
N THR A 233 17.39 -14.56 10.07
CA THR A 233 16.17 -13.92 9.56
C THR A 233 16.02 -14.13 8.05
N ILE A 234 17.08 -13.92 7.28
CA ILE A 234 17.03 -14.13 5.82
C ILE A 234 16.81 -15.61 5.46
N ILE A 235 17.46 -16.54 6.18
CA ILE A 235 17.22 -17.99 6.02
C ILE A 235 15.75 -18.30 6.28
N ALA A 236 15.20 -17.83 7.41
CA ALA A 236 13.80 -18.06 7.76
C ALA A 236 12.83 -17.49 6.72
N ILE A 237 13.15 -16.32 6.12
CA ILE A 237 12.35 -15.72 5.03
C ILE A 237 12.40 -16.62 3.79
N LYS A 238 13.59 -17.03 3.32
CA LYS A 238 13.77 -17.89 2.14
C LYS A 238 12.98 -19.19 2.27
N GLU A 239 13.05 -19.84 3.43
CA GLU A 239 12.35 -21.09 3.70
C GLU A 239 10.82 -20.94 3.74
N ASN A 240 10.30 -19.77 4.09
CA ASN A 240 8.88 -19.56 4.35
C ASN A 240 8.18 -18.60 3.37
N VAL A 241 8.88 -18.11 2.35
CA VAL A 241 8.33 -17.15 1.35
C VAL A 241 7.09 -17.70 0.62
N HIS A 242 6.99 -19.04 0.46
CA HIS A 242 5.86 -19.72 -0.16
C HIS A 242 4.53 -19.43 0.53
N GLY A 243 4.54 -19.15 1.82
CA GLY A 243 3.33 -18.82 2.57
C GLY A 243 2.66 -17.50 2.16
N LEU A 244 3.36 -16.64 1.42
CA LEU A 244 2.75 -15.44 0.82
C LEU A 244 1.64 -15.79 -0.18
N GLU A 245 1.61 -16.99 -0.75
CA GLU A 245 0.53 -17.44 -1.63
C GLU A 245 -0.85 -17.31 -0.97
N GLY A 246 -0.96 -17.61 0.32
CA GLY A 246 -2.18 -17.50 1.12
C GLY A 246 -2.55 -16.08 1.54
N ILE A 247 -1.68 -15.09 1.36
CA ILE A 247 -1.94 -13.70 1.76
C ILE A 247 -2.69 -12.94 0.66
N SER A 248 -3.69 -12.14 1.03
CA SER A 248 -4.43 -11.32 0.06
C SER A 248 -3.51 -10.32 -0.65
N GLY A 249 -3.75 -10.15 -1.96
CA GLY A 249 -2.94 -9.29 -2.81
C GLY A 249 -2.89 -7.84 -2.34
N GLU A 250 -4.03 -7.31 -1.86
CA GLU A 250 -4.10 -5.95 -1.32
C GLU A 250 -3.18 -5.75 -0.11
N ARG A 251 -3.08 -6.76 0.79
CA ARG A 251 -2.17 -6.69 1.94
C ARG A 251 -0.72 -6.71 1.49
N ILE A 252 -0.37 -7.55 0.51
CA ILE A 252 0.97 -7.62 -0.08
C ILE A 252 1.33 -6.28 -0.72
N TRP A 253 0.45 -5.75 -1.58
CA TRP A 253 0.69 -4.50 -2.28
C TRP A 253 0.83 -3.31 -1.33
N ASN A 254 0.00 -3.24 -0.28
CA ASN A 254 0.11 -2.19 0.73
C ASN A 254 1.46 -2.18 1.47
N GLU A 255 2.08 -3.32 1.71
CA GLU A 255 3.43 -3.38 2.30
C GLU A 255 4.51 -3.09 1.26
N TRP A 256 4.40 -3.70 0.06
CA TRP A 256 5.42 -3.56 -0.97
C TRP A 256 5.51 -2.15 -1.56
N SER A 257 4.37 -1.50 -1.79
CA SER A 257 4.36 -0.10 -2.23
C SER A 257 5.09 0.83 -1.26
N LYS A 258 5.01 0.55 0.06
CA LYS A 258 5.76 1.29 1.08
C LYS A 258 7.26 0.98 1.07
N ILE A 259 7.66 -0.23 0.70
CA ILE A 259 9.08 -0.58 0.48
C ILE A 259 9.61 0.20 -0.71
N LEU A 260 8.90 0.19 -1.84
CA LEU A 260 9.27 0.87 -3.08
C LEU A 260 9.32 2.40 -2.93
N SER A 261 8.57 2.97 -1.99
CA SER A 261 8.58 4.41 -1.66
C SER A 261 9.56 4.77 -0.54
N GLY A 262 10.18 3.78 0.09
CA GLY A 262 11.03 3.97 1.26
C GLY A 262 12.52 4.08 0.94
N ASN A 263 13.34 4.12 2.01
CA ASN A 263 14.79 4.04 1.86
C ASN A 263 15.20 2.65 1.38
N PHE A 264 16.29 2.59 0.62
CA PHE A 264 16.86 1.35 0.09
C PHE A 264 15.88 0.53 -0.77
N ALA A 265 14.92 1.21 -1.43
CA ALA A 265 13.87 0.56 -2.21
C ALA A 265 14.41 -0.46 -3.23
N LYS A 266 15.50 -0.11 -3.93
CA LYS A 266 16.16 -0.99 -4.89
C LYS A 266 16.76 -2.22 -4.21
N GLU A 267 17.64 -1.99 -3.24
CA GLU A 267 18.39 -3.04 -2.56
C GLU A 267 17.45 -4.03 -1.85
N LEU A 268 16.41 -3.49 -1.17
CA LEU A 268 15.42 -4.32 -0.48
C LEU A 268 14.53 -5.10 -1.45
N THR A 269 14.18 -4.51 -2.60
CA THR A 269 13.44 -5.23 -3.65
C THR A 269 14.30 -6.36 -4.26
N LEU A 270 15.57 -6.10 -4.55
CA LEU A 270 16.49 -7.13 -5.03
C LEU A 270 16.68 -8.26 -4.02
N LYS A 271 16.80 -7.93 -2.72
CA LYS A 271 16.87 -8.93 -1.66
C LYS A 271 15.58 -9.76 -1.54
N LEU A 272 14.41 -9.16 -1.70
CA LEU A 272 13.14 -9.87 -1.77
C LEU A 272 13.08 -10.84 -2.96
N LEU A 273 13.53 -10.39 -4.14
CA LEU A 273 13.60 -11.24 -5.33
C LEU A 273 14.59 -12.42 -5.14
N GLU A 274 15.77 -12.15 -4.52
CA GLU A 274 16.73 -13.20 -4.12
C GLU A 274 16.12 -14.21 -3.14
N CYS A 275 15.20 -13.79 -2.28
CA CYS A 275 14.46 -14.67 -1.39
C CYS A 275 13.34 -15.47 -2.10
N GLY A 276 13.14 -15.30 -3.41
CA GLY A 276 12.18 -16.06 -4.21
C GLY A 276 10.74 -15.54 -4.18
N ILE A 277 10.53 -14.24 -3.87
CA ILE A 277 9.18 -13.68 -3.75
C ILE A 277 8.42 -13.61 -5.08
N ALA A 278 9.10 -13.51 -6.23
CA ALA A 278 8.54 -13.12 -7.52
C ALA A 278 7.23 -13.85 -7.88
N ARG A 279 7.23 -15.19 -7.89
CA ARG A 279 6.05 -15.99 -8.24
C ARG A 279 4.85 -15.78 -7.31
N TYR A 280 5.10 -15.48 -6.03
CA TYR A 280 4.05 -15.34 -5.02
C TYR A 280 3.37 -13.97 -5.03
N VAL A 281 3.98 -13.00 -5.71
CA VAL A 281 3.47 -11.63 -5.85
C VAL A 281 2.99 -11.31 -7.27
N GLY A 282 3.07 -12.28 -8.19
CA GLY A 282 2.58 -12.14 -9.58
C GLY A 282 3.58 -11.49 -10.53
N LEU A 283 4.86 -11.42 -10.17
CA LEU A 283 5.94 -11.12 -11.11
C LEU A 283 6.29 -12.36 -11.94
N PRO A 284 6.80 -12.21 -13.18
CA PRO A 284 7.35 -13.30 -13.95
C PRO A 284 8.54 -13.96 -13.25
N GLU A 285 8.91 -15.17 -13.64
CA GLU A 285 10.07 -15.88 -13.09
C GLU A 285 11.38 -15.11 -13.31
N ASN A 286 11.49 -14.42 -14.44
CA ASN A 286 12.66 -13.63 -14.84
C ASN A 286 12.24 -12.18 -15.11
N PRO A 287 11.97 -11.38 -14.06
CA PRO A 287 11.63 -9.98 -14.22
C PRO A 287 12.85 -9.20 -14.75
N ASN A 288 12.61 -8.11 -15.49
CA ASN A 288 13.71 -7.27 -16.01
C ASN A 288 14.35 -6.42 -14.92
N ILE A 289 15.17 -7.08 -14.09
CA ILE A 289 15.88 -6.45 -12.96
C ILE A 289 16.76 -5.30 -13.46
N LYS A 290 17.47 -5.49 -14.57
CA LYS A 290 18.37 -4.47 -15.12
C LYS A 290 17.64 -3.16 -15.42
N ASN A 291 16.45 -3.23 -16.01
CA ASN A 291 15.66 -2.04 -16.32
C ASN A 291 15.17 -1.37 -15.01
N PHE A 292 14.75 -2.15 -14.03
CA PHE A 292 14.38 -1.64 -12.72
C PHE A 292 15.52 -0.87 -12.04
N GLU A 293 16.74 -1.42 -12.03
CA GLU A 293 17.92 -0.77 -11.46
C GLU A 293 18.24 0.56 -12.16
N ILE A 294 18.23 0.56 -13.50
CA ILE A 294 18.47 1.77 -14.30
C ILE A 294 17.44 2.85 -13.96
N VAL A 295 16.16 2.51 -13.96
CA VAL A 295 15.06 3.46 -13.69
C VAL A 295 15.14 3.98 -12.26
N HIS A 296 15.39 3.11 -11.29
CA HIS A 296 15.53 3.52 -9.89
C HIS A 296 16.73 4.46 -9.69
N ASP A 297 17.92 4.09 -10.19
CA ASP A 297 19.15 4.87 -9.94
C ASP A 297 19.10 6.23 -10.65
N THR A 298 18.55 6.27 -11.87
CA THR A 298 18.40 7.53 -12.61
C THR A 298 17.33 8.43 -12.01
N SER A 299 16.20 7.90 -11.55
CA SER A 299 15.17 8.68 -10.88
C SER A 299 15.71 9.27 -9.56
N LYS A 300 16.41 8.47 -8.75
CA LYS A 300 17.02 8.92 -7.50
C LYS A 300 18.09 10.00 -7.73
N LYS A 301 18.97 9.80 -8.72
CA LYS A 301 20.01 10.78 -9.07
C LYS A 301 19.44 12.15 -9.49
N ASN A 302 18.26 12.16 -10.11
CA ASN A 302 17.59 13.37 -10.58
C ASN A 302 16.50 13.89 -9.61
N ASN A 303 16.39 13.34 -8.41
CA ASN A 303 15.35 13.66 -7.42
C ASN A 303 13.93 13.56 -8.00
N ILE A 304 13.69 12.54 -8.84
CA ILE A 304 12.37 12.23 -9.38
C ILE A 304 11.72 11.14 -8.53
N SER A 305 10.53 11.43 -8.02
CA SER A 305 9.71 10.44 -7.32
C SER A 305 8.77 9.77 -8.32
N LEU A 306 9.00 8.50 -8.61
CA LEU A 306 8.10 7.68 -9.41
C LEU A 306 7.09 6.96 -8.51
N GLN A 307 5.94 6.62 -9.09
CA GLN A 307 4.95 5.84 -8.36
C GLN A 307 5.47 4.40 -8.14
N PRO A 308 5.14 3.77 -6.99
CA PRO A 308 5.59 2.41 -6.70
C PRO A 308 5.30 1.40 -7.81
N ILE A 309 4.13 1.51 -8.45
CA ILE A 309 3.75 0.62 -9.55
C ILE A 309 4.64 0.78 -10.78
N THR A 310 5.20 1.96 -11.02
CA THR A 310 6.12 2.21 -12.13
C THR A 310 7.38 1.34 -12.01
N TYR A 311 7.92 1.19 -10.80
CA TYR A 311 9.07 0.33 -10.53
C TYR A 311 8.79 -1.15 -10.81
N LEU A 312 7.57 -1.63 -10.59
CA LEU A 312 7.19 -3.00 -10.96
C LEU A 312 6.91 -3.11 -12.46
N ALA A 313 6.23 -2.12 -13.06
CA ALA A 313 5.87 -2.14 -14.47
C ALA A 313 7.10 -2.21 -15.39
N VAL A 314 8.20 -1.52 -15.04
CA VAL A 314 9.44 -1.55 -15.84
C VAL A 314 10.19 -2.89 -15.79
N MET A 315 9.79 -3.81 -14.88
CA MET A 315 10.28 -5.18 -14.85
C MET A 315 9.50 -6.12 -15.76
N LEU A 316 8.33 -5.70 -16.29
CA LEU A 316 7.40 -6.52 -17.04
C LEU A 316 7.62 -6.36 -18.55
N LYS A 317 7.33 -7.42 -19.29
CA LYS A 317 7.54 -7.51 -20.73
C LYS A 317 6.32 -7.08 -21.53
N ASP A 318 5.12 -7.50 -21.11
CA ASP A 318 3.90 -7.31 -21.88
C ASP A 318 2.66 -7.09 -21.00
N GLU A 319 1.53 -6.77 -21.63
CA GLU A 319 0.26 -6.52 -20.95
C GLU A 319 -0.27 -7.75 -20.19
N ASN A 320 0.06 -8.98 -20.61
CA ASN A 320 -0.38 -10.19 -19.93
C ASN A 320 0.31 -10.30 -18.55
N GLU A 321 1.60 -9.98 -18.48
CA GLU A 321 2.33 -9.94 -17.21
C GLU A 321 1.76 -8.84 -16.28
N VAL A 322 1.35 -7.68 -16.80
CA VAL A 322 0.66 -6.65 -16.02
C VAL A 322 -0.67 -7.17 -15.48
N LEU A 323 -1.46 -7.88 -16.30
CA LEU A 323 -2.73 -8.44 -15.87
C LEU A 323 -2.55 -9.54 -14.82
N GLN A 324 -1.51 -10.37 -14.93
CA GLN A 324 -1.15 -11.34 -13.90
C GLN A 324 -0.78 -10.66 -12.57
N LEU A 325 0.07 -9.63 -12.63
CA LEU A 325 0.43 -8.81 -11.46
C LEU A 325 -0.81 -8.16 -10.82
N HIS A 326 -1.68 -7.54 -11.64
CA HIS A 326 -2.93 -6.94 -11.16
C HIS A 326 -3.86 -7.98 -10.52
N ASN A 327 -4.04 -9.15 -11.16
CA ASN A 327 -4.88 -10.20 -10.63
C ASN A 327 -4.37 -10.72 -9.29
N ARG A 328 -3.06 -10.77 -9.09
CA ARG A 328 -2.45 -11.21 -7.85
C ARG A 328 -2.48 -10.12 -6.77
N LEU A 329 -2.06 -8.89 -7.07
CA LEU A 329 -1.92 -7.82 -6.08
C LEU A 329 -3.21 -7.02 -5.85
N LYS A 330 -4.22 -7.15 -6.70
CA LYS A 330 -5.47 -6.38 -6.65
C LYS A 330 -5.22 -4.86 -6.72
N LEU A 331 -4.38 -4.48 -7.69
CA LEU A 331 -4.07 -3.07 -7.94
C LEU A 331 -5.34 -2.24 -8.16
N SER A 332 -5.32 -0.98 -7.77
CA SER A 332 -6.39 -0.04 -8.14
C SER A 332 -6.49 0.09 -9.67
N ALA A 333 -7.64 0.56 -10.17
CA ALA A 333 -7.84 0.78 -11.59
C ALA A 333 -6.78 1.75 -12.16
N TYR A 334 -6.44 2.80 -11.39
CA TYR A 334 -5.41 3.75 -11.77
C TYR A 334 -4.02 3.09 -11.92
N GLU A 335 -3.59 2.30 -10.94
CA GLU A 335 -2.28 1.63 -10.95
C GLU A 335 -2.19 0.59 -12.08
N ARG A 336 -3.26 -0.19 -12.29
CA ARG A 336 -3.36 -1.15 -13.40
C ARG A 336 -3.21 -0.44 -14.75
N ASP A 337 -3.98 0.63 -14.96
CA ASP A 337 -4.01 1.35 -16.22
C ASP A 337 -2.68 2.08 -16.50
N LEU A 338 -2.04 2.60 -15.44
CA LEU A 338 -0.68 3.15 -15.53
C LEU A 338 0.32 2.07 -15.93
N ALA A 339 0.31 0.89 -15.29
CA ALA A 339 1.23 -0.19 -15.62
C ALA A 339 1.03 -0.68 -17.07
N LEU A 340 -0.23 -0.84 -17.53
CA LEU A 340 -0.54 -1.17 -18.93
C LEU A 340 -0.02 -0.11 -19.90
N PHE A 341 -0.17 1.17 -19.56
CA PHE A 341 0.34 2.27 -20.36
C PHE A 341 1.87 2.24 -20.47
N LEU A 342 2.57 2.04 -19.36
CA LEU A 342 4.02 1.99 -19.29
C LEU A 342 4.58 0.83 -20.13
N VAL A 343 3.99 -0.34 -20.04
CA VAL A 343 4.43 -1.52 -20.80
C VAL A 343 4.13 -1.35 -22.29
N ARG A 344 2.93 -0.89 -22.66
CA ARG A 344 2.52 -0.68 -24.04
C ARG A 344 3.43 0.28 -24.81
N PHE A 345 3.83 1.39 -24.15
CA PHE A 345 4.68 2.43 -24.75
C PHE A 345 6.13 2.38 -24.26
N GLY A 346 6.47 1.34 -23.50
CA GLY A 346 7.79 1.19 -22.88
C GLY A 346 8.92 0.99 -23.87
N GLU A 347 8.69 0.41 -25.05
CA GLU A 347 9.70 0.22 -26.09
C GLU A 347 9.79 1.42 -27.04
N ASP A 348 8.71 2.20 -27.18
CA ASP A 348 8.66 3.33 -28.09
C ASP A 348 9.59 4.47 -27.65
N LYS A 349 10.28 5.09 -28.61
CA LYS A 349 11.02 6.31 -28.34
C LYS A 349 10.05 7.47 -28.18
N PRO A 350 10.04 8.18 -27.03
CA PRO A 350 9.16 9.31 -26.82
C PRO A 350 9.37 10.41 -27.85
N SER A 351 8.29 11.00 -28.36
CA SER A 351 8.37 12.19 -29.20
C SER A 351 8.90 13.36 -28.38
N VAL A 352 9.83 14.13 -28.91
CA VAL A 352 10.31 15.37 -28.29
C VAL A 352 9.43 16.58 -28.62
N ASN A 353 8.42 16.40 -29.49
CA ASN A 353 7.54 17.47 -29.93
C ASN A 353 6.34 17.60 -28.96
N LEU A 354 6.22 18.74 -28.27
CA LEU A 354 5.10 19.03 -27.36
C LEU A 354 3.73 19.01 -28.05
N LYS A 355 3.65 19.32 -29.35
CA LYS A 355 2.40 19.24 -30.12
C LYS A 355 1.84 17.81 -30.14
N PHE A 356 2.72 16.79 -30.17
CA PHE A 356 2.31 15.40 -30.06
C PHE A 356 1.53 15.12 -28.76
N TYR A 357 2.03 15.60 -27.61
CA TYR A 357 1.37 15.41 -26.31
C TYR A 357 0.08 16.22 -26.19
N LYS A 358 0.05 17.43 -26.76
CA LYS A 358 -1.19 18.22 -26.89
C LYS A 358 -2.25 17.41 -27.65
N GLY A 359 -1.87 16.75 -28.77
CA GLY A 359 -2.73 15.87 -29.55
C GLY A 359 -3.23 14.67 -28.74
N LEU A 360 -2.34 14.01 -27.99
CA LEU A 360 -2.74 12.92 -27.11
C LEU A 360 -3.81 13.36 -26.09
N PHE A 361 -3.65 14.52 -25.46
CA PHE A 361 -4.60 15.00 -24.45
C PHE A 361 -5.97 15.35 -25.03
N ILE A 362 -6.04 16.01 -26.20
CA ILE A 362 -7.34 16.38 -26.79
C ILE A 362 -8.12 15.17 -27.32
N HIS A 363 -7.42 14.09 -27.69
CA HIS A 363 -8.03 12.84 -28.16
C HIS A 363 -8.19 11.79 -27.06
N TRP A 364 -7.71 12.07 -25.84
CA TRP A 364 -7.79 11.10 -24.75
C TRP A 364 -9.23 10.74 -24.40
N LYS A 365 -9.49 9.43 -24.36
CA LYS A 365 -10.78 8.90 -23.93
C LYS A 365 -10.72 8.58 -22.45
N GLY A 366 -11.18 9.48 -21.60
CA GLY A 366 -11.18 9.29 -20.16
C GLY A 366 -10.69 10.52 -19.37
N ASN A 367 -10.18 10.29 -18.17
CA ASN A 367 -9.69 11.36 -17.33
C ASN A 367 -8.33 11.89 -17.83
N VAL A 368 -8.29 13.14 -18.31
CA VAL A 368 -7.08 13.79 -18.83
C VAL A 368 -6.01 13.99 -17.74
N VAL A 369 -6.42 14.12 -16.47
CA VAL A 369 -5.48 14.22 -15.35
C VAL A 369 -4.67 12.92 -15.22
N ASN A 370 -5.34 11.77 -15.33
CA ASN A 370 -4.66 10.48 -15.33
C ASN A 370 -3.73 10.33 -16.55
N ALA A 371 -4.19 10.76 -17.75
CA ALA A 371 -3.36 10.74 -18.96
C ALA A 371 -2.05 11.49 -18.77
N ARG A 372 -2.13 12.69 -18.19
CA ARG A 372 -0.94 13.50 -17.89
C ARG A 372 0.01 12.79 -16.97
N SER A 373 -0.52 12.23 -15.88
CA SER A 373 0.28 11.47 -14.92
C SER A 373 0.97 10.27 -15.59
N TYR A 374 0.25 9.48 -16.42
CA TYR A 374 0.82 8.32 -17.12
C TYR A 374 1.94 8.72 -18.08
N ILE A 375 1.75 9.81 -18.84
CA ILE A 375 2.75 10.32 -19.77
C ILE A 375 3.98 10.82 -19.01
N CYS A 376 3.80 11.56 -17.92
CA CYS A 376 4.92 12.04 -17.11
C CYS A 376 5.69 10.87 -16.47
N GLU A 377 5.01 9.85 -15.95
CA GLU A 377 5.64 8.63 -15.43
C GLU A 377 6.46 7.90 -16.52
N LEU A 378 5.90 7.74 -17.74
CA LEU A 378 6.61 7.14 -18.86
C LEU A 378 7.86 7.95 -19.22
N LEU A 379 7.74 9.26 -19.36
CA LEU A 379 8.86 10.12 -19.72
C LEU A 379 9.96 10.11 -18.65
N ASN A 380 9.58 10.15 -17.38
CA ASN A 380 10.51 10.09 -16.28
C ASN A 380 11.22 8.72 -16.21
N SER A 381 10.50 7.62 -16.38
CA SER A 381 11.10 6.27 -16.39
C SER A 381 12.07 6.08 -17.56
N LYS A 382 11.86 6.82 -18.66
CA LYS A 382 12.73 6.85 -19.85
C LYS A 382 13.78 7.96 -19.84
N GLN A 383 13.94 8.67 -18.72
CA GLN A 383 14.95 9.72 -18.51
C GLN A 383 14.72 11.00 -19.34
N TYR A 384 13.51 11.25 -19.85
CA TYR A 384 13.15 12.48 -20.53
C TYR A 384 12.62 13.53 -19.54
N PHE A 385 13.40 13.83 -18.49
CA PHE A 385 12.97 14.63 -17.34
C PHE A 385 12.54 16.07 -17.69
N SER A 386 13.27 16.74 -18.59
CA SER A 386 12.90 18.08 -19.06
C SER A 386 11.53 18.03 -19.76
N LEU A 387 11.38 17.10 -20.69
CA LEU A 387 10.13 16.92 -21.43
C LEU A 387 8.95 16.57 -20.51
N ALA A 388 9.17 15.74 -19.48
CA ALA A 388 8.15 15.44 -18.48
C ALA A 388 7.67 16.71 -17.77
N LYS A 389 8.59 17.59 -17.35
CA LYS A 389 8.26 18.89 -16.73
C LYS A 389 7.51 19.82 -17.68
N ASP A 390 7.85 19.81 -18.97
CA ASP A 390 7.16 20.62 -19.98
C ASP A 390 5.74 20.10 -20.21
N VAL A 391 5.58 18.77 -20.30
CA VAL A 391 4.26 18.10 -20.43
C VAL A 391 3.39 18.33 -19.20
N GLU A 392 3.96 18.29 -18.01
CA GLU A 392 3.26 18.57 -16.76
C GLU A 392 2.63 19.97 -16.74
N LYS A 393 3.34 20.96 -17.29
CA LYS A 393 2.93 22.38 -17.35
C LYS A 393 2.00 22.70 -18.52
N LEU A 394 1.79 21.76 -19.47
CA LEU A 394 0.94 22.02 -20.63
C LEU A 394 -0.47 22.42 -20.22
N VAL A 395 -0.94 23.55 -20.69
CA VAL A 395 -2.34 23.97 -20.53
C VAL A 395 -3.10 23.58 -21.80
N ILE A 396 -4.13 22.75 -21.63
CA ILE A 396 -5.02 22.34 -22.73
C ILE A 396 -6.37 23.03 -22.51
N PRO A 397 -6.75 23.99 -23.34
CA PRO A 397 -8.04 24.66 -23.24
C PRO A 397 -9.19 23.67 -23.44
N ARG A 398 -10.38 24.07 -23.03
CA ARG A 398 -11.58 23.30 -23.34
C ARG A 398 -11.93 23.45 -24.82
N PHE A 399 -12.16 22.32 -25.50
CA PHE A 399 -12.56 22.32 -26.90
C PHE A 399 -13.87 23.13 -27.10
N PRO A 400 -13.89 24.14 -28.00
CA PRO A 400 -15.00 25.11 -28.04
C PRO A 400 -16.25 24.59 -28.74
N VAL A 401 -16.17 23.50 -29.55
CA VAL A 401 -17.33 22.97 -30.30
C VAL A 401 -17.98 21.83 -29.51
N SER A 402 -19.29 21.95 -29.27
CA SER A 402 -20.10 20.89 -28.64
C SER A 402 -20.81 20.02 -29.69
N GLY A 403 -21.20 18.79 -29.29
CA GLY A 403 -22.00 17.92 -30.15
C GLY A 403 -23.35 18.54 -30.56
N ASP A 404 -23.90 19.42 -29.73
CA ASP A 404 -25.19 20.09 -30.05
C ASP A 404 -25.02 21.12 -31.20
N MET A 405 -23.90 21.83 -31.26
CA MET A 405 -23.57 22.73 -32.37
C MET A 405 -23.42 21.99 -33.70
N LEU A 406 -23.06 20.71 -33.67
CA LEU A 406 -22.87 19.91 -34.88
C LEU A 406 -24.18 19.26 -35.38
N LYS A 407 -25.26 19.26 -34.63
CA LYS A 407 -26.53 18.58 -35.00
C LYS A 407 -27.13 19.16 -36.28
N GLN A 408 -26.90 20.41 -36.59
CA GLN A 408 -27.38 21.05 -37.81
C GLN A 408 -26.64 20.59 -39.10
N TYR A 409 -25.41 20.04 -38.94
CA TYR A 409 -24.57 19.58 -40.05
C TYR A 409 -24.58 18.06 -40.18
N VAL A 410 -24.59 17.35 -39.06
CA VAL A 410 -24.41 15.89 -39.01
C VAL A 410 -25.38 15.22 -38.03
N ARG A 411 -25.99 14.10 -38.43
CA ARG A 411 -26.80 13.29 -37.55
C ARG A 411 -25.94 12.66 -36.43
N LYS A 412 -26.50 12.53 -35.24
CA LYS A 412 -25.85 11.88 -34.10
C LYS A 412 -25.42 10.44 -34.48
N GLY A 413 -24.16 10.10 -34.20
CA GLY A 413 -23.64 8.76 -34.52
C GLY A 413 -22.15 8.79 -34.85
N LYS A 414 -21.68 7.76 -35.55
CA LYS A 414 -20.26 7.55 -35.89
C LYS A 414 -19.66 8.72 -36.66
N MET A 415 -20.41 9.28 -37.64
CA MET A 415 -19.98 10.42 -38.45
C MET A 415 -19.66 11.66 -37.58
N MET A 416 -20.55 11.99 -36.63
CA MET A 416 -20.31 13.11 -35.69
C MET A 416 -18.99 12.94 -34.90
N GLY A 417 -18.69 11.72 -34.45
CA GLY A 417 -17.45 11.42 -33.75
C GLY A 417 -16.20 11.65 -34.65
N ILE A 418 -16.30 11.31 -35.92
CA ILE A 418 -15.20 11.54 -36.91
C ILE A 418 -15.02 13.04 -37.14
N VAL A 419 -16.13 13.77 -37.35
CA VAL A 419 -16.07 15.24 -37.55
C VAL A 419 -15.48 15.94 -36.31
N ILE A 420 -15.87 15.55 -35.12
CA ILE A 420 -15.29 16.11 -33.87
C ILE A 420 -13.78 15.83 -33.82
N LYS A 421 -13.34 14.66 -34.26
CA LYS A 421 -11.91 14.32 -34.27
C LYS A 421 -11.15 15.23 -35.25
N GLU A 422 -11.61 15.36 -36.46
CA GLU A 422 -10.98 16.23 -37.49
C GLU A 422 -10.95 17.71 -37.02
N LEU A 423 -12.06 18.22 -36.43
CA LEU A 423 -12.07 19.56 -35.91
C LEU A 423 -11.07 19.78 -34.74
N LYS A 424 -10.86 18.76 -33.90
CA LYS A 424 -9.85 18.79 -32.86
C LYS A 424 -8.44 18.84 -33.44
N ASP A 425 -8.17 18.12 -34.53
CA ASP A 425 -6.89 18.13 -35.22
C ASP A 425 -6.62 19.49 -35.86
N ILE A 426 -7.61 20.11 -36.52
CA ILE A 426 -7.54 21.48 -37.03
C ILE A 426 -7.26 22.50 -35.90
N TRP A 427 -7.96 22.36 -34.79
CA TRP A 427 -7.80 23.23 -33.61
C TRP A 427 -6.41 23.12 -32.99
N LEU A 428 -5.85 21.90 -32.93
CA LEU A 428 -4.49 21.66 -32.49
C LEU A 428 -3.47 22.29 -33.45
N ASP A 429 -3.69 22.16 -34.75
CA ASP A 429 -2.79 22.70 -35.80
C ASP A 429 -2.70 24.24 -35.71
N LYS A 430 -3.80 24.88 -35.32
CA LYS A 430 -3.88 26.32 -35.09
C LYS A 430 -3.59 26.71 -33.61
N ASN A 431 -2.84 25.89 -32.87
CA ASN A 431 -2.42 26.13 -31.48
C ASN A 431 -3.53 26.51 -30.50
N PHE A 432 -4.76 26.01 -30.72
CA PHE A 432 -5.95 26.28 -29.90
C PHE A 432 -6.53 27.71 -29.98
N GLU A 433 -6.10 28.51 -30.94
CA GLU A 433 -6.51 29.90 -31.10
C GLU A 433 -7.86 30.04 -31.85
N THR A 434 -8.29 29.01 -32.56
CA THR A 434 -9.55 29.04 -33.36
C THR A 434 -10.77 28.93 -32.49
N ASN A 435 -11.73 29.82 -32.68
CA ASN A 435 -13.03 29.79 -31.96
C ASN A 435 -14.04 28.81 -32.57
N ALA A 436 -15.20 28.64 -31.92
CA ALA A 436 -16.23 27.68 -32.35
C ALA A 436 -16.79 27.98 -33.75
N GLU A 437 -17.04 29.26 -34.06
CA GLU A 437 -17.62 29.66 -35.35
C GLU A 437 -16.69 29.37 -36.53
N GLU A 438 -15.40 29.62 -36.33
CA GLU A 438 -14.37 29.33 -37.37
C GLU A 438 -14.22 27.83 -37.57
N LEU A 439 -14.25 27.04 -36.50
CA LEU A 439 -14.20 25.58 -36.61
C LEU A 439 -15.45 25.01 -37.29
N LEU A 440 -16.62 25.55 -37.03
CA LEU A 440 -17.86 25.09 -37.65
C LEU A 440 -17.92 25.36 -39.13
N LYS A 441 -17.22 26.39 -39.65
CA LYS A 441 -17.06 26.63 -41.10
C LYS A 441 -16.30 25.53 -41.86
N GLU A 442 -15.47 24.78 -41.17
CA GLU A 442 -14.73 23.64 -41.73
C GLU A 442 -15.60 22.37 -41.86
N VAL A 443 -16.75 22.29 -41.17
CA VAL A 443 -17.58 21.07 -41.16
C VAL A 443 -18.05 20.61 -42.53
N PRO A 444 -18.56 21.49 -43.43
CA PRO A 444 -18.96 21.07 -44.78
C PRO A 444 -17.83 20.46 -45.58
N ARG A 445 -16.63 21.06 -45.52
CA ARG A 445 -15.43 20.53 -46.19
C ARG A 445 -15.06 19.14 -45.64
N ILE A 446 -15.04 18.96 -44.33
CA ILE A 446 -14.72 17.66 -43.72
C ILE A 446 -15.72 16.59 -44.16
N ILE A 447 -17.00 16.90 -44.24
CA ILE A 447 -18.06 15.96 -44.64
C ILE A 447 -17.81 15.53 -46.13
N SER A 448 -17.59 16.49 -47.02
CA SER A 448 -17.30 16.21 -48.44
C SER A 448 -16.08 15.29 -48.61
N GLU A 449 -14.97 15.61 -47.94
CA GLU A 449 -13.75 14.76 -48.01
C GLU A 449 -13.97 13.35 -47.45
N LEU A 450 -14.84 13.16 -46.46
CA LEU A 450 -15.20 11.85 -45.91
C LEU A 450 -16.11 11.04 -46.86
N GLU A 451 -17.00 11.70 -47.58
CA GLU A 451 -17.86 11.09 -48.58
C GLU A 451 -17.06 10.64 -49.79
N ASP A 452 -16.14 11.47 -50.28
CA ASP A 452 -15.24 11.15 -51.36
C ASP A 452 -14.35 9.91 -51.08
N LYS A 453 -13.74 9.88 -49.88
CA LYS A 453 -12.96 8.73 -49.40
C LYS A 453 -13.77 7.45 -49.25
N LYS A 454 -15.07 7.56 -48.98
CA LYS A 454 -15.97 6.41 -48.90
C LYS A 454 -16.28 5.88 -50.32
N LEU A 455 -16.57 6.77 -51.29
CA LEU A 455 -16.81 6.43 -52.66
C LEU A 455 -15.59 5.77 -53.31
N GLU A 456 -14.37 6.27 -53.05
CA GLU A 456 -13.13 5.65 -53.52
C GLU A 456 -12.94 4.22 -52.97
N LYS A 457 -13.28 4.01 -51.71
CA LYS A 457 -13.16 2.69 -51.05
C LYS A 457 -14.19 1.69 -51.60
N ASP A 458 -15.41 2.13 -51.81
CA ASP A 458 -16.49 1.32 -52.42
C ASP A 458 -16.18 0.96 -53.86
N ASN A 459 -15.59 1.89 -54.64
CA ASN A 459 -15.11 1.63 -56.01
C ASN A 459 -13.91 0.67 -56.07
N MET A 460 -13.00 0.72 -55.12
CA MET A 460 -11.90 -0.26 -55.01
C MET A 460 -12.36 -1.68 -54.62
N LEU A 461 -13.49 -1.78 -53.92
CA LEU A 461 -14.10 -3.08 -53.56
C LEU A 461 -14.92 -3.67 -54.71
N LEU A 462 -15.46 -2.84 -55.62
CA LEU A 462 -16.20 -3.27 -56.80
C LEU A 462 -15.27 -3.69 -57.96
N ASN A 463 -14.01 -3.26 -57.93
CA ASN A 463 -12.99 -3.60 -58.94
C ASN A 463 -12.07 -4.75 -58.52
N ARG A 464 -12.38 -5.45 -57.44
CA ARG A 464 -11.78 -6.72 -57.00
C ARG A 464 -12.78 -7.88 -57.12
#